data_74f30723199003f8c5bab17222daa610
#
_entry.id   74f30723199003f8c5bab17222daa610
#
_cell.length_a   1.000
_cell.length_b   1.000
_cell.length_c   1.000
_cell.angle_alpha   90.00
_cell.angle_beta   90.00
_cell.angle_gamma   90.00
#
_symmetry.space_group_name_H-M   'P 1'
#
loop_
_entity.id
_entity.type
_entity.pdbx_description
1 polymer ?
#
loop_
_entity_poly.entity_id
_entity_poly.type
_entity_poly.pdbx_seq_one_letter_code
_entity_poly.pdbx_strand_id
1 'polypeptide(L)'
;MAGRLTVFEALTRQAGDPGSRSEDRLAVVRVPDERVDILSRMFEPQKTIYAQVEYLLPGVGSQKREQNPWLPVKECEALIHVVRNHGTERRPLADFTAVDQELILSDLVQVEKRLERLELDHRRGKKMNPEEHQLLTDCRTLLESEIPLRHRPEMAEAKLLRGFTLLTAKPMLAVFNNEEDDAAVPEIGEVAGRERCLVLRGRLEQDLSRMSAEDAGDFMAEYDIGASAMDRVIRLSYEVLGLASFFTVGSDEVRAWTIRRGTPAVEAAGVIHTDIQKGFIRA
;
A
#
# COMPACT_ATOMS: atom_id res chain seq x y z
N MET A 1 2.14 17.25 12.41
CA MET A 1 2.62 16.13 11.55
C MET A 1 1.56 15.04 11.58
N ALA A 2 1.28 14.38 10.45
CA ALA A 2 0.21 13.38 10.34
C ALA A 2 0.47 12.06 11.10
N GLY A 3 1.63 11.89 11.72
CA GLY A 3 1.98 10.68 12.48
C GLY A 3 2.52 9.51 11.62
N ARG A 4 2.93 9.75 10.36
CA ARG A 4 3.45 8.70 9.48
C ARG A 4 4.62 7.91 10.08
N LEU A 5 5.50 8.57 10.84
CA LEU A 5 6.60 7.92 11.55
C LEU A 5 6.05 7.00 12.64
N THR A 6 5.11 7.49 13.46
CA THR A 6 4.45 6.71 14.52
C THR A 6 3.76 5.48 13.95
N VAL A 7 3.05 5.62 12.83
CA VAL A 7 2.39 4.50 12.14
C VAL A 7 3.43 3.49 11.65
N PHE A 8 4.51 3.94 11.02
CA PHE A 8 5.56 3.06 10.54
C PHE A 8 6.25 2.30 11.69
N GLU A 9 6.58 2.98 12.78
CA GLU A 9 7.20 2.37 13.97
C GLU A 9 6.27 1.35 14.63
N ALA A 10 4.99 1.67 14.75
CA ALA A 10 4.00 0.74 15.26
C ALA A 10 3.81 -0.49 14.34
N LEU A 11 3.75 -0.29 13.02
CA LEU A 11 3.66 -1.38 12.04
C LEU A 11 4.86 -2.32 12.09
N THR A 12 6.05 -1.76 12.22
CA THR A 12 7.31 -2.52 12.09
C THR A 12 7.84 -3.01 13.42
N ARG A 13 7.25 -2.55 14.54
CA ARG A 13 7.75 -2.75 15.92
C ARG A 13 9.23 -2.33 16.08
N GLN A 14 9.66 -1.39 15.27
CA GLN A 14 11.03 -0.85 15.30
C GLN A 14 10.99 0.56 15.85
N ALA A 15 11.58 0.77 17.03
CA ALA A 15 11.85 2.11 17.53
C ALA A 15 12.88 2.77 16.61
N GLY A 16 12.57 3.96 16.10
CA GLY A 16 13.48 4.70 15.24
C GLY A 16 14.56 5.41 16.04
N ASP A 17 15.79 5.40 15.52
CA ASP A 17 16.82 6.34 15.98
C ASP A 17 16.38 7.77 15.58
N PRO A 18 16.25 8.71 16.52
CA PRO A 18 15.88 10.10 16.24
C PRO A 18 16.78 10.80 15.22
N GLY A 19 18.02 10.32 15.04
CA GLY A 19 18.99 10.85 14.07
C GLY A 19 18.75 10.48 12.61
N SER A 20 18.00 9.43 12.34
CA SER A 20 17.82 8.86 10.97
C SER A 20 16.57 9.36 10.23
N ARG A 21 16.12 10.61 10.46
CA ARG A 21 14.92 11.16 9.79
C ARG A 21 15.16 11.52 8.31
N SER A 22 16.40 11.65 7.88
CA SER A 22 16.76 12.04 6.51
C SER A 22 16.81 10.88 5.53
N GLU A 23 16.90 9.64 6.01
CA GLU A 23 17.04 8.44 5.19
C GLU A 23 15.70 7.71 4.99
N ASP A 24 15.58 6.98 3.87
CA ASP A 24 14.48 6.07 3.65
C ASP A 24 14.61 4.88 4.59
N ARG A 25 13.47 4.48 5.18
CA ARG A 25 13.40 3.32 6.05
C ARG A 25 12.58 2.24 5.37
N LEU A 26 13.16 1.05 5.27
CA LEU A 26 12.49 -0.15 4.75
C LEU A 26 12.26 -1.12 5.91
N ALA A 27 11.11 -1.76 5.90
CA ALA A 27 10.82 -2.82 6.84
C ALA A 27 9.92 -3.88 6.24
N VAL A 28 10.25 -5.14 6.48
CA VAL A 28 9.45 -6.29 6.08
C VAL A 28 8.62 -6.75 7.27
N VAL A 29 7.31 -6.84 7.07
CA VAL A 29 6.34 -7.20 8.11
C VAL A 29 5.56 -8.43 7.66
N ARG A 30 5.36 -9.39 8.57
CA ARG A 30 4.53 -10.57 8.27
C ARG A 30 3.05 -10.18 8.25
N VAL A 31 2.30 -10.79 7.34
CA VAL A 31 0.85 -10.63 7.24
C VAL A 31 0.17 -11.57 8.24
N PRO A 32 -0.57 -11.05 9.23
CA PRO A 32 -1.33 -11.89 10.15
C PRO A 32 -2.40 -12.70 9.40
N ASP A 33 -2.39 -14.01 9.56
CA ASP A 33 -3.34 -14.92 8.89
C ASP A 33 -3.71 -16.07 9.81
N GLU A 34 -4.94 -16.06 10.32
CA GLU A 34 -5.48 -17.09 11.23
C GLU A 34 -5.44 -18.50 10.63
N ARG A 35 -5.53 -18.61 9.29
CA ARG A 35 -5.46 -19.92 8.60
C ARG A 35 -4.08 -20.54 8.79
N VAL A 36 -3.01 -19.73 8.75
CA VAL A 36 -1.64 -20.19 9.04
C VAL A 36 -1.53 -20.63 10.49
N ASP A 37 -2.12 -19.89 11.42
CA ASP A 37 -2.10 -20.22 12.85
C ASP A 37 -2.85 -21.54 13.13
N ILE A 38 -4.01 -21.75 12.48
CA ILE A 38 -4.77 -23.00 12.57
C ILE A 38 -3.97 -24.16 12.01
N LEU A 39 -3.42 -24.03 10.81
CA LEU A 39 -2.63 -25.06 10.16
C LEU A 39 -1.40 -25.41 11.00
N SER A 40 -0.71 -24.42 11.55
CA SER A 40 0.46 -24.65 12.40
C SER A 40 0.11 -25.40 13.68
N ARG A 41 -1.04 -25.11 14.29
CA ARG A 41 -1.51 -25.88 15.47
C ARG A 41 -1.93 -27.31 15.12
N MET A 42 -2.48 -27.54 13.91
CA MET A 42 -2.93 -28.85 13.48
C MET A 42 -1.78 -29.80 13.09
N PHE A 43 -0.72 -29.27 12.51
CA PHE A 43 0.36 -30.06 11.92
C PHE A 43 1.67 -29.99 12.71
N GLU A 44 1.76 -29.12 13.71
CA GLU A 44 2.93 -28.92 14.60
C GLU A 44 4.27 -28.89 13.84
N PRO A 45 4.42 -28.03 12.78
CA PRO A 45 5.58 -28.02 11.94
C PRO A 45 6.82 -27.47 12.67
N GLN A 46 8.01 -27.81 12.17
CA GLN A 46 9.26 -27.23 12.66
C GLN A 46 9.36 -25.72 12.37
N LYS A 47 8.71 -25.26 11.28
CA LYS A 47 8.68 -23.85 10.86
C LYS A 47 7.29 -23.42 10.43
N THR A 48 6.92 -22.16 10.81
CA THR A 48 5.74 -21.47 10.29
C THR A 48 6.20 -20.22 9.55
N ILE A 49 5.83 -20.10 8.26
CA ILE A 49 6.24 -19.01 7.38
C ILE A 49 4.99 -18.28 6.88
N TYR A 50 4.84 -17.03 7.30
CA TYR A 50 3.77 -16.13 6.88
C TYR A 50 4.11 -15.39 5.59
N ALA A 51 3.12 -14.95 4.85
CA ALA A 51 3.29 -13.95 3.81
C ALA A 51 3.86 -12.66 4.39
N GLN A 52 4.52 -11.86 3.57
CA GLN A 52 5.18 -10.64 4.00
C GLN A 52 4.82 -9.47 3.09
N VAL A 53 4.81 -8.26 3.66
CA VAL A 53 4.70 -6.99 2.96
C VAL A 53 5.88 -6.12 3.36
N GLU A 54 6.49 -5.47 2.38
CA GLU A 54 7.55 -4.49 2.61
C GLU A 54 6.94 -3.09 2.66
N TYR A 55 7.33 -2.32 3.66
CA TYR A 55 6.93 -0.93 3.85
C TYR A 55 8.12 0.00 3.69
N LEU A 56 7.92 1.06 2.90
CA LEU A 56 8.86 2.15 2.72
C LEU A 56 8.33 3.40 3.44
N LEU A 57 9.10 3.93 4.38
CA LEU A 57 8.91 5.28 4.90
C LEU A 57 9.94 6.21 4.28
N PRO A 58 9.52 7.14 3.40
CA PRO A 58 10.45 8.11 2.83
C PRO A 58 11.03 9.04 3.89
N GLY A 59 12.34 9.21 3.89
CA GLY A 59 13.02 10.19 4.75
C GLY A 59 12.67 11.62 4.37
N VAL A 60 13.11 12.60 5.18
CA VAL A 60 12.85 14.03 5.00
C VAL A 60 14.16 14.77 4.71
N GLY A 61 14.21 15.62 3.69
CA GLY A 61 15.25 16.68 3.62
C GLY A 61 16.47 16.41 2.79
N SER A 62 16.46 15.61 1.70
CA SER A 62 17.54 15.66 0.71
C SER A 62 17.24 16.69 -0.41
N GLN A 63 18.26 17.43 -0.91
CA GLN A 63 18.10 18.41 -2.02
C GLN A 63 17.41 17.82 -3.28
N LYS A 64 17.61 16.52 -3.56
CA LYS A 64 16.93 15.86 -4.68
C LYS A 64 15.43 15.69 -4.42
N ARG A 65 14.99 15.68 -3.16
CA ARG A 65 13.58 15.54 -2.75
C ARG A 65 12.86 16.88 -2.69
N GLU A 66 13.57 17.98 -2.52
CA GLU A 66 12.99 19.32 -2.67
C GLU A 66 12.49 19.54 -4.11
N GLN A 67 13.13 18.88 -5.09
CA GLN A 67 12.72 18.93 -6.51
C GLN A 67 11.63 17.92 -6.86
N ASN A 68 11.58 16.75 -6.21
CA ASN A 68 10.54 15.72 -6.42
C ASN A 68 10.37 14.86 -5.15
N PRO A 69 9.45 15.24 -4.25
CA PRO A 69 9.22 14.54 -2.99
C PRO A 69 8.68 13.11 -3.20
N TRP A 70 8.11 12.82 -4.36
CA TRP A 70 7.47 11.55 -4.69
C TRP A 70 8.43 10.51 -5.27
N LEU A 71 9.67 10.88 -5.58
CA LEU A 71 10.65 9.98 -6.21
C LEU A 71 10.85 8.66 -5.45
N PRO A 72 10.94 8.62 -4.09
CA PRO A 72 11.14 7.37 -3.36
C PRO A 72 9.98 6.39 -3.49
N VAL A 73 8.75 6.88 -3.67
CA VAL A 73 7.54 6.05 -3.71
C VAL A 73 7.13 5.65 -5.13
N LYS A 74 7.85 6.10 -6.16
CA LYS A 74 7.55 5.74 -7.55
C LYS A 74 7.65 4.23 -7.81
N GLU A 75 8.56 3.54 -7.15
CA GLU A 75 8.74 2.09 -7.30
C GLU A 75 7.83 1.25 -6.38
N CYS A 76 7.11 1.89 -5.45
CA CYS A 76 6.14 1.19 -4.61
C CYS A 76 4.92 0.74 -5.44
N GLU A 77 4.35 -0.42 -5.12
CA GLU A 77 3.16 -0.94 -5.82
C GLU A 77 1.84 -0.33 -5.32
N ALA A 78 1.81 0.16 -4.08
CA ALA A 78 0.66 0.84 -3.46
C ALA A 78 1.12 1.96 -2.54
N LEU A 79 0.22 2.85 -2.16
CA LEU A 79 0.47 3.96 -1.27
C LEU A 79 -0.36 3.83 0.01
N ILE A 80 0.24 4.19 1.16
CA ILE A 80 -0.49 4.43 2.40
C ILE A 80 -0.46 5.91 2.69
N HIS A 81 -1.60 6.55 2.62
CA HIS A 81 -1.76 7.96 2.95
C HIS A 81 -2.22 8.12 4.40
N VAL A 82 -1.31 8.52 5.28
CA VAL A 82 -1.64 8.79 6.69
C VAL A 82 -2.14 10.23 6.83
N VAL A 83 -3.42 10.36 7.14
CA VAL A 83 -4.13 11.63 7.30
C VAL A 83 -4.28 11.98 8.76
N ARG A 84 -3.95 13.21 9.14
CA ARG A 84 -4.14 13.68 10.50
C ARG A 84 -5.63 13.95 10.78
N ASN A 85 -6.18 13.30 11.80
CA ASN A 85 -7.53 13.56 12.29
C ASN A 85 -7.56 13.73 13.82
N HIS A 86 -6.53 14.36 14.38
CA HIS A 86 -6.40 14.67 15.80
C HIS A 86 -5.99 16.13 16.01
N GLY A 87 -6.23 16.65 17.23
CA GLY A 87 -5.96 18.04 17.56
C GLY A 87 -7.09 18.99 17.13
N THR A 88 -6.97 20.26 17.56
CA THR A 88 -8.01 21.29 17.38
C THR A 88 -8.13 21.80 15.93
N GLU A 89 -7.07 21.68 15.12
CA GLU A 89 -7.03 22.16 13.73
C GLU A 89 -7.10 21.02 12.71
N ARG A 90 -7.83 19.94 13.04
CA ARG A 90 -7.99 18.81 12.13
C ARG A 90 -8.84 19.16 10.92
N ARG A 91 -8.35 18.83 9.71
CA ARG A 91 -9.05 18.99 8.43
C ARG A 91 -8.82 17.78 7.54
N PRO A 92 -9.34 16.60 7.90
CA PRO A 92 -8.97 15.34 7.26
C PRO A 92 -9.30 15.30 5.76
N LEU A 93 -10.42 15.87 5.32
CA LEU A 93 -10.76 15.95 3.89
C LEU A 93 -9.79 16.85 3.14
N ALA A 94 -9.51 18.04 3.65
CA ALA A 94 -8.60 18.99 2.99
C ALA A 94 -7.16 18.42 2.94
N ASP A 95 -6.69 17.80 4.04
CA ASP A 95 -5.37 17.21 4.11
C ASP A 95 -5.24 16.00 3.14
N PHE A 96 -6.31 15.19 3.01
CA PHE A 96 -6.35 14.10 2.02
C PHE A 96 -6.31 14.65 0.59
N THR A 97 -7.19 15.59 0.27
CA THR A 97 -7.32 16.16 -1.08
C THR A 97 -6.03 16.87 -1.52
N ALA A 98 -5.35 17.58 -0.61
CA ALA A 98 -4.11 18.26 -0.93
C ALA A 98 -3.02 17.31 -1.43
N VAL A 99 -2.84 16.15 -0.77
CA VAL A 99 -1.88 15.14 -1.24
C VAL A 99 -2.31 14.54 -2.57
N ASP A 100 -3.60 14.26 -2.76
CA ASP A 100 -4.11 13.71 -4.01
C ASP A 100 -3.87 14.69 -5.19
N GLN A 101 -4.08 15.98 -4.98
CA GLN A 101 -3.78 17.03 -5.96
C GLN A 101 -2.28 17.10 -6.30
N GLU A 102 -1.39 16.94 -5.32
CA GLU A 102 0.04 16.86 -5.59
C GLU A 102 0.43 15.64 -6.45
N LEU A 103 -0.18 14.48 -6.19
CA LEU A 103 0.03 13.28 -7.00
C LEU A 103 -0.48 13.48 -8.43
N ILE A 104 -1.66 14.05 -8.59
CA ILE A 104 -2.27 14.40 -9.88
C ILE A 104 -1.36 15.35 -10.66
N LEU A 105 -0.88 16.42 -10.04
CA LEU A 105 0.01 17.38 -10.68
C LEU A 105 1.33 16.73 -11.13
N SER A 106 1.91 15.86 -10.29
CA SER A 106 3.13 15.11 -10.63
C SER A 106 2.93 14.25 -11.87
N ASP A 107 1.82 13.53 -11.96
CA ASP A 107 1.52 12.65 -13.07
C ASP A 107 1.13 13.44 -14.32
N LEU A 108 0.36 14.52 -14.20
CA LEU A 108 -0.02 15.39 -15.30
C LEU A 108 1.22 15.93 -16.03
N VAL A 109 2.19 16.46 -15.28
CA VAL A 109 3.47 16.95 -15.84
C VAL A 109 4.21 15.83 -16.59
N GLN A 110 4.17 14.60 -16.08
CA GLN A 110 4.83 13.45 -16.73
C GLN A 110 4.12 13.04 -18.02
N VAL A 111 2.79 12.99 -18.00
CA VAL A 111 1.95 12.65 -19.15
C VAL A 111 2.08 13.69 -20.26
N GLU A 112 1.99 14.99 -19.93
CA GLU A 112 2.15 16.09 -20.90
C GLU A 112 3.51 16.04 -21.59
N LYS A 113 4.60 15.92 -20.83
CA LYS A 113 5.96 15.79 -21.40
C LYS A 113 6.08 14.61 -22.38
N ARG A 114 5.38 13.51 -22.10
CA ARG A 114 5.40 12.35 -23.00
C ARG A 114 4.59 12.62 -24.26
N LEU A 115 3.41 13.23 -24.15
CA LEU A 115 2.57 13.63 -25.28
C LEU A 115 3.33 14.61 -26.20
N GLU A 116 3.92 15.67 -25.64
CA GLU A 116 4.74 16.62 -26.42
C GLU A 116 5.87 15.92 -27.18
N ARG A 117 6.54 14.98 -26.52
CA ARG A 117 7.62 14.21 -27.15
C ARG A 117 7.10 13.31 -28.28
N LEU A 118 5.96 12.66 -28.12
CA LEU A 118 5.36 11.83 -29.17
C LEU A 118 4.99 12.69 -30.39
N GLU A 119 4.38 13.85 -30.17
CA GLU A 119 4.01 14.78 -31.23
C GLU A 119 5.23 15.34 -31.97
N LEU A 120 6.30 15.73 -31.21
CA LEU A 120 7.52 16.21 -31.79
C LEU A 120 8.22 15.14 -32.64
N ASP A 121 8.27 13.90 -32.16
CA ASP A 121 8.85 12.76 -32.88
C ASP A 121 8.04 12.46 -34.15
N HIS A 122 6.71 12.55 -34.08
CA HIS A 122 5.83 12.40 -35.26
C HIS A 122 6.09 13.48 -36.31
N ARG A 123 6.19 14.75 -35.92
CA ARG A 123 6.55 15.86 -36.83
C ARG A 123 7.92 15.66 -37.48
N ARG A 124 8.84 14.92 -36.84
CA ARG A 124 10.16 14.54 -37.39
C ARG A 124 10.11 13.28 -38.27
N GLY A 125 8.90 12.75 -38.57
CA GLY A 125 8.72 11.60 -39.42
C GLY A 125 8.86 10.25 -38.72
N LYS A 126 8.95 10.20 -37.39
CA LYS A 126 8.91 8.94 -36.65
C LYS A 126 7.48 8.41 -36.56
N LYS A 127 7.35 7.08 -36.60
CA LYS A 127 6.06 6.42 -36.46
C LYS A 127 5.57 6.57 -34.99
N MET A 128 4.42 7.19 -34.80
CA MET A 128 3.74 7.31 -33.52
C MET A 128 2.88 6.07 -33.27
N ASN A 129 2.86 5.57 -32.03
CA ASN A 129 1.90 4.56 -31.59
C ASN A 129 0.56 5.26 -31.26
N PRO A 130 -0.51 5.06 -32.06
CA PRO A 130 -1.77 5.75 -31.86
C PRO A 130 -2.46 5.32 -30.56
N GLU A 131 -2.30 4.06 -30.14
CA GLU A 131 -2.87 3.54 -28.89
C GLU A 131 -2.23 4.20 -27.67
N GLU A 132 -0.89 4.34 -27.65
CA GLU A 132 -0.19 5.05 -26.59
C GLU A 132 -0.61 6.52 -26.51
N HIS A 133 -0.70 7.20 -27.66
CA HIS A 133 -1.10 8.60 -27.73
C HIS A 133 -2.52 8.81 -27.20
N GLN A 134 -3.47 7.97 -27.62
CA GLN A 134 -4.85 8.07 -27.16
C GLN A 134 -4.94 7.82 -25.65
N LEU A 135 -4.30 6.76 -25.16
CA LEU A 135 -4.30 6.41 -23.75
C LEU A 135 -3.73 7.55 -22.87
N LEU A 136 -2.62 8.17 -23.29
CA LEU A 136 -2.05 9.32 -22.58
C LEU A 136 -2.95 10.56 -22.66
N THR A 137 -3.67 10.76 -23.76
CA THR A 137 -4.65 11.85 -23.90
C THR A 137 -5.82 11.66 -22.93
N ASP A 138 -6.30 10.42 -22.79
CA ASP A 138 -7.37 10.08 -21.85
C ASP A 138 -6.88 10.25 -20.39
N CYS A 139 -5.63 9.83 -20.07
CA CYS A 139 -5.01 10.09 -18.78
C CYS A 139 -4.96 11.59 -18.46
N ARG A 140 -4.50 12.42 -19.42
CA ARG A 140 -4.47 13.88 -19.25
C ARG A 140 -5.85 14.42 -18.92
N THR A 141 -6.87 14.02 -19.67
CA THR A 141 -8.25 14.50 -19.46
C THR A 141 -8.78 14.16 -18.07
N LEU A 142 -8.49 12.96 -17.57
CA LEU A 142 -8.87 12.56 -16.19
C LEU A 142 -8.13 13.40 -15.14
N LEU A 143 -6.81 13.56 -15.32
CA LEU A 143 -5.98 14.30 -14.36
C LEU A 143 -6.32 15.79 -14.34
N GLU A 144 -6.61 16.42 -15.50
CA GLU A 144 -7.11 17.79 -15.60
C GLU A 144 -8.49 17.97 -14.91
N SER A 145 -9.28 16.90 -14.87
CA SER A 145 -10.57 16.84 -14.16
C SER A 145 -10.41 16.46 -12.67
N GLU A 146 -9.20 16.48 -12.13
CA GLU A 146 -8.87 16.09 -10.75
C GLU A 146 -9.31 14.65 -10.39
N ILE A 147 -9.34 13.74 -11.38
CA ILE A 147 -9.68 12.33 -11.17
C ILE A 147 -8.40 11.48 -11.17
N PRO A 148 -8.02 10.87 -10.03
CA PRO A 148 -6.89 9.96 -9.95
C PRO A 148 -7.11 8.73 -10.83
N LEU A 149 -6.06 8.25 -11.50
CA LEU A 149 -6.15 7.11 -12.42
C LEU A 149 -6.57 5.81 -11.73
N ARG A 150 -6.32 5.64 -10.43
CA ARG A 150 -6.78 4.47 -9.65
C ARG A 150 -8.30 4.35 -9.59
N HIS A 151 -9.05 5.42 -9.88
CA HIS A 151 -10.52 5.37 -9.98
C HIS A 151 -11.00 4.87 -11.34
N ARG A 152 -10.08 4.51 -12.24
CA ARG A 152 -10.31 3.94 -13.57
C ARG A 152 -9.40 2.72 -13.74
N PRO A 153 -9.82 1.52 -13.30
CA PRO A 153 -8.99 0.31 -13.33
C PRO A 153 -8.42 0.01 -14.72
N GLU A 154 -9.21 0.26 -15.78
CA GLU A 154 -8.80 0.09 -17.17
C GLU A 154 -7.59 0.97 -17.56
N MET A 155 -7.46 2.14 -16.91
CA MET A 155 -6.32 3.05 -17.09
C MET A 155 -5.15 2.65 -16.18
N ALA A 156 -5.44 2.41 -14.90
CA ALA A 156 -4.43 2.08 -13.91
C ALA A 156 -3.65 0.80 -14.24
N GLU A 157 -4.33 -0.20 -14.84
CA GLU A 157 -3.76 -1.51 -15.20
C GLU A 157 -3.23 -1.57 -16.63
N ALA A 158 -3.36 -0.51 -17.42
CA ALA A 158 -2.97 -0.47 -18.82
C ALA A 158 -1.47 -0.81 -18.99
N LYS A 159 -1.18 -1.83 -19.81
CA LYS A 159 0.20 -2.33 -20.03
C LYS A 159 1.14 -1.24 -20.54
N LEU A 160 0.64 -0.35 -21.40
CA LEU A 160 1.42 0.75 -21.99
C LEU A 160 1.82 1.81 -20.94
N LEU A 161 1.11 1.90 -19.80
CA LEU A 161 1.40 2.86 -18.75
C LEU A 161 2.33 2.32 -17.66
N ARG A 162 2.61 1.02 -17.61
CA ARG A 162 3.43 0.40 -16.55
C ARG A 162 4.81 1.01 -16.39
N GLY A 163 5.45 1.41 -17.49
CA GLY A 163 6.77 2.04 -17.48
C GLY A 163 6.78 3.49 -16.99
N PHE A 164 5.61 4.12 -16.81
CA PHE A 164 5.52 5.51 -16.36
C PHE A 164 5.57 5.63 -14.84
N THR A 165 5.28 4.57 -14.10
CA THR A 165 5.20 4.56 -12.63
C THR A 165 4.33 5.71 -12.09
N LEU A 166 3.15 5.92 -12.72
CA LEU A 166 2.21 6.97 -12.37
C LEU A 166 1.71 6.76 -10.93
N LEU A 167 1.79 7.81 -10.14
CA LEU A 167 1.46 7.77 -8.70
C LEU A 167 -0.04 7.64 -8.47
N THR A 168 -0.84 8.33 -9.29
CA THR A 168 -2.30 8.28 -9.19
C THR A 168 -2.90 6.96 -9.67
N ALA A 169 -2.15 6.14 -10.43
CA ALA A 169 -2.55 4.80 -10.83
C ALA A 169 -2.35 3.75 -9.74
N LYS A 170 -1.56 4.06 -8.72
CA LYS A 170 -1.28 3.15 -7.60
C LYS A 170 -2.49 3.04 -6.69
N PRO A 171 -2.88 1.81 -6.27
CA PRO A 171 -3.88 1.63 -5.23
C PRO A 171 -3.47 2.38 -3.94
N MET A 172 -4.46 2.92 -3.22
CA MET A 172 -4.21 3.71 -2.01
C MET A 172 -5.02 3.19 -0.83
N LEU A 173 -4.38 3.14 0.34
CA LEU A 173 -5.02 2.96 1.63
C LEU A 173 -4.97 4.29 2.40
N ALA A 174 -6.12 4.89 2.66
CA ALA A 174 -6.24 6.09 3.48
C ALA A 174 -6.34 5.70 4.96
N VAL A 175 -5.37 6.11 5.76
CA VAL A 175 -5.29 5.82 7.20
C VAL A 175 -5.49 7.12 7.97
N PHE A 176 -6.65 7.27 8.63
CA PHE A 176 -6.97 8.43 9.45
C PHE A 176 -6.46 8.22 10.87
N ASN A 177 -5.48 9.04 11.26
CA ASN A 177 -4.92 9.00 12.60
C ASN A 177 -5.75 9.89 13.54
N ASN A 178 -6.66 9.25 14.27
CA ASN A 178 -7.62 9.88 15.17
C ASN A 178 -7.07 10.08 16.61
N GLU A 179 -7.83 10.77 17.44
CA GLU A 179 -7.64 10.77 18.89
C GLU A 179 -7.89 9.37 19.49
N GLU A 180 -7.44 9.17 20.72
CA GLU A 180 -7.51 7.86 21.39
C GLU A 180 -8.94 7.37 21.64
N ASP A 181 -9.87 8.27 21.83
CA ASP A 181 -11.30 8.03 22.10
C ASP A 181 -12.18 8.04 20.83
N ASP A 182 -11.61 8.38 19.64
CA ASP A 182 -12.35 8.48 18.39
C ASP A 182 -12.01 7.31 17.45
N ALA A 183 -12.92 6.35 17.35
CA ALA A 183 -12.81 5.19 16.45
C ALA A 183 -13.57 5.37 15.12
N ALA A 184 -14.24 6.52 14.90
CA ALA A 184 -15.06 6.75 13.72
C ALA A 184 -14.25 7.25 12.52
N VAL A 185 -14.63 6.80 11.33
CA VAL A 185 -14.12 7.40 10.08
C VAL A 185 -14.63 8.84 10.01
N PRO A 186 -13.74 9.84 9.78
CA PRO A 186 -14.17 11.22 9.66
C PRO A 186 -15.13 11.42 8.49
N GLU A 187 -15.92 12.50 8.54
CA GLU A 187 -16.76 12.89 7.41
C GLU A 187 -15.89 13.40 6.25
N ILE A 188 -15.63 12.56 5.28
CA ILE A 188 -14.77 12.82 4.12
C ILE A 188 -15.53 12.73 2.79
N GLY A 189 -16.87 12.80 2.84
CA GLY A 189 -17.72 12.81 1.66
C GLY A 189 -17.50 11.60 0.75
N GLU A 190 -17.35 11.85 -0.55
CA GLU A 190 -17.20 10.80 -1.56
C GLU A 190 -15.90 9.98 -1.43
N VAL A 191 -14.87 10.49 -0.73
CA VAL A 191 -13.61 9.76 -0.51
C VAL A 191 -13.87 8.43 0.19
N ALA A 192 -14.77 8.41 1.18
CA ALA A 192 -15.13 7.19 1.91
C ALA A 192 -15.69 6.07 1.03
N GLY A 193 -16.32 6.42 -0.10
CA GLY A 193 -16.88 5.44 -1.04
C GLY A 193 -15.91 5.03 -2.16
N ARG A 194 -14.86 5.81 -2.40
CA ARG A 194 -13.91 5.60 -3.51
C ARG A 194 -12.60 4.99 -3.06
N GLU A 195 -12.18 5.26 -1.81
CA GLU A 195 -10.92 4.80 -1.25
C GLU A 195 -11.13 3.74 -0.17
N ARG A 196 -10.12 2.90 0.03
CA ARG A 196 -10.06 2.05 1.22
C ARG A 196 -9.63 2.91 2.40
N CYS A 197 -10.54 3.08 3.37
CA CYS A 197 -10.32 3.90 4.55
C CYS A 197 -10.19 3.05 5.81
N LEU A 198 -9.27 3.44 6.69
CA LEU A 198 -9.07 2.84 8.01
C LEU A 198 -8.84 3.95 9.03
N VAL A 199 -9.43 3.79 10.21
CA VAL A 199 -9.12 4.61 11.38
C VAL A 199 -8.05 3.92 12.23
N LEU A 200 -7.09 4.72 12.65
CA LEU A 200 -6.00 4.36 13.52
C LEU A 200 -5.96 5.33 14.70
N ARG A 201 -5.80 4.82 15.90
CA ARG A 201 -5.54 5.60 17.11
C ARG A 201 -4.04 5.51 17.41
N GLY A 202 -3.23 6.31 16.67
CA GLY A 202 -1.78 6.12 16.58
C GLY A 202 -1.05 6.13 17.89
N ARG A 203 -1.51 6.88 18.89
CA ARG A 203 -0.92 6.94 20.23
C ARG A 203 -1.19 5.65 20.99
N LEU A 204 -2.44 5.18 20.99
CA LEU A 204 -2.82 3.90 21.57
C LEU A 204 -2.04 2.73 20.96
N GLU A 205 -1.91 2.69 19.64
CA GLU A 205 -1.14 1.65 18.94
C GLU A 205 0.36 1.70 19.28
N GLN A 206 0.90 2.90 19.48
CA GLN A 206 2.28 3.06 19.89
C GLN A 206 2.49 2.54 21.32
N ASP A 207 1.55 2.78 22.23
CA ASP A 207 1.62 2.29 23.61
C ASP A 207 1.48 0.76 23.64
N LEU A 208 0.50 0.20 22.88
CA LEU A 208 0.36 -1.26 22.71
C LEU A 208 1.63 -1.91 22.16
N SER A 209 2.30 -1.27 21.19
CA SER A 209 3.53 -1.82 20.60
C SER A 209 4.72 -1.92 21.57
N ARG A 210 4.67 -1.18 22.67
CA ARG A 210 5.71 -1.15 23.72
C ARG A 210 5.42 -2.10 24.88
N MET A 211 4.20 -2.61 24.96
CA MET A 211 3.79 -3.57 25.97
C MET A 211 4.31 -4.97 25.66
N SER A 212 4.38 -5.84 26.67
CA SER A 212 4.54 -7.27 26.43
C SER A 212 3.32 -7.83 25.69
N ALA A 213 3.45 -8.99 25.05
CA ALA A 213 2.31 -9.60 24.34
C ALA A 213 1.15 -9.97 25.30
N GLU A 214 1.47 -10.30 26.56
CA GLU A 214 0.50 -10.62 27.61
C GLU A 214 -0.24 -9.35 28.06
N ASP A 215 0.49 -8.30 28.46
CA ASP A 215 -0.09 -7.02 28.88
C ASP A 215 -0.92 -6.37 27.77
N ALA A 216 -0.45 -6.43 26.52
CA ALA A 216 -1.20 -5.91 25.36
C ALA A 216 -2.49 -6.71 25.14
N GLY A 217 -2.46 -8.05 25.34
CA GLY A 217 -3.64 -8.91 25.25
C GLY A 217 -4.68 -8.55 26.30
N ASP A 218 -4.26 -8.40 27.56
CA ASP A 218 -5.13 -8.02 28.69
C ASP A 218 -5.74 -6.63 28.48
N PHE A 219 -4.93 -5.66 28.05
CA PHE A 219 -5.38 -4.32 27.73
C PHE A 219 -6.43 -4.32 26.59
N MET A 220 -6.17 -5.05 25.52
CA MET A 220 -7.10 -5.16 24.40
C MET A 220 -8.42 -5.81 24.82
N ALA A 221 -8.38 -6.81 25.71
CA ALA A 221 -9.58 -7.47 26.24
C ALA A 221 -10.39 -6.52 27.14
N GLU A 222 -9.74 -5.74 28.01
CA GLU A 222 -10.39 -4.78 28.91
C GLU A 222 -11.12 -3.67 28.14
N TYR A 223 -10.54 -3.22 27.01
CA TYR A 223 -11.09 -2.15 26.18
C TYR A 223 -11.90 -2.63 24.96
N ASP A 224 -12.24 -3.93 24.90
CA ASP A 224 -12.98 -4.58 23.81
C ASP A 224 -12.37 -4.30 22.41
N ILE A 225 -11.05 -4.35 22.33
CA ILE A 225 -10.30 -4.16 21.09
C ILE A 225 -10.05 -5.53 20.45
N GLY A 226 -10.87 -5.92 19.50
CA GLY A 226 -10.83 -7.25 18.88
C GLY A 226 -9.57 -7.56 18.04
N ALA A 227 -8.87 -6.54 17.54
CA ALA A 227 -7.59 -6.68 16.82
C ALA A 227 -6.83 -5.36 16.81
N SER A 228 -5.51 -5.42 16.90
CA SER A 228 -4.64 -4.25 16.71
C SER A 228 -4.96 -3.56 15.37
N ALA A 229 -5.03 -2.24 15.37
CA ALA A 229 -5.21 -1.50 14.13
C ALA A 229 -4.04 -1.72 13.17
N MET A 230 -2.84 -2.04 13.68
CA MET A 230 -1.68 -2.39 12.87
C MET A 230 -1.92 -3.68 12.08
N ASP A 231 -2.48 -4.72 12.69
CA ASP A 231 -2.84 -5.96 12.00
C ASP A 231 -3.87 -5.69 10.89
N ARG A 232 -4.82 -4.79 11.14
CA ARG A 232 -5.80 -4.35 10.12
C ARG A 232 -5.13 -3.58 8.98
N VAL A 233 -4.18 -2.67 9.29
CA VAL A 233 -3.39 -1.95 8.26
C VAL A 233 -2.63 -2.94 7.39
N ILE A 234 -1.97 -3.95 8.00
CA ILE A 234 -1.18 -4.94 7.26
C ILE A 234 -2.09 -5.78 6.36
N ARG A 235 -3.21 -6.29 6.88
CA ARG A 235 -4.19 -7.07 6.08
C ARG A 235 -4.76 -6.25 4.93
N LEU A 236 -5.18 -5.00 5.19
CA LEU A 236 -5.72 -4.12 4.15
C LEU A 236 -4.65 -3.73 3.11
N SER A 237 -3.40 -3.52 3.51
CA SER A 237 -2.29 -3.29 2.58
C SER A 237 -2.13 -4.46 1.62
N TYR A 238 -2.19 -5.70 2.14
CA TYR A 238 -2.12 -6.92 1.35
C TYR A 238 -3.28 -7.04 0.37
N GLU A 239 -4.50 -6.66 0.79
CA GLU A 239 -5.68 -6.63 -0.06
C GLU A 239 -5.61 -5.56 -1.15
N VAL A 240 -5.16 -4.34 -0.79
CA VAL A 240 -5.01 -3.21 -1.72
C VAL A 240 -3.98 -3.51 -2.81
N LEU A 241 -2.92 -4.26 -2.48
CA LEU A 241 -1.96 -4.80 -3.43
C LEU A 241 -2.56 -5.88 -4.36
N GLY A 242 -3.81 -6.29 -4.15
CA GLY A 242 -4.44 -7.36 -4.92
C GLY A 242 -3.82 -8.72 -4.66
N LEU A 243 -3.21 -8.92 -3.49
CA LEU A 243 -2.54 -10.16 -3.12
C LEU A 243 -3.49 -11.15 -2.45
N ALA A 244 -3.15 -12.42 -2.53
CA ALA A 244 -3.80 -13.52 -1.84
C ALA A 244 -2.76 -14.55 -1.40
N SER A 245 -3.09 -15.34 -0.37
CA SER A 245 -2.22 -16.42 0.09
C SER A 245 -2.87 -17.78 -0.12
N PHE A 246 -2.07 -18.75 -0.54
CA PHE A 246 -2.36 -20.17 -0.44
C PHE A 246 -1.26 -20.86 0.39
N PHE A 247 -1.48 -22.10 0.79
CA PHE A 247 -0.65 -22.74 1.81
C PHE A 247 -0.10 -24.08 1.34
N THR A 248 1.15 -24.35 1.73
CA THR A 248 1.70 -25.69 1.77
C THR A 248 1.83 -26.14 3.21
N VAL A 249 1.53 -27.40 3.46
CA VAL A 249 1.49 -27.98 4.81
C VAL A 249 2.28 -29.27 4.82
N GLY A 250 3.22 -29.36 5.74
CA GLY A 250 4.05 -30.54 5.98
C GLY A 250 4.56 -30.56 7.42
N SER A 251 5.21 -31.66 7.81
CA SER A 251 5.87 -31.83 9.12
C SER A 251 7.03 -30.85 9.29
N ASP A 252 7.69 -30.46 8.19
CA ASP A 252 8.86 -29.60 8.23
C ASP A 252 8.44 -28.12 8.26
N GLU A 253 7.45 -27.74 7.43
CA GLU A 253 6.96 -26.36 7.40
C GLU A 253 5.48 -26.26 7.04
N VAL A 254 4.83 -25.25 7.63
CA VAL A 254 3.60 -24.64 7.16
C VAL A 254 3.97 -23.27 6.58
N ARG A 255 3.62 -23.04 5.31
CA ARG A 255 4.02 -21.83 4.60
C ARG A 255 2.89 -21.21 3.83
N ALA A 256 2.73 -19.90 4.00
CA ALA A 256 1.90 -19.05 3.15
C ALA A 256 2.70 -18.58 1.93
N TRP A 257 2.15 -18.82 0.74
CA TRP A 257 2.70 -18.36 -0.53
C TRP A 257 1.87 -17.21 -1.04
N THR A 258 2.53 -16.14 -1.46
CA THR A 258 1.87 -14.93 -1.99
C THR A 258 1.67 -15.05 -3.50
N ILE A 259 0.44 -14.80 -3.95
CA ILE A 259 0.07 -14.70 -5.37
C ILE A 259 -0.81 -13.45 -5.57
N ARG A 260 -0.97 -13.01 -6.81
CA ARG A 260 -2.01 -12.03 -7.14
C ARG A 260 -3.38 -12.71 -7.18
N ARG A 261 -4.42 -12.00 -6.77
CA ARG A 261 -5.81 -12.50 -6.90
C ARG A 261 -6.11 -12.80 -8.37
N GLY A 262 -6.78 -13.92 -8.62
CA GLY A 262 -7.07 -14.38 -9.97
C GLY A 262 -5.92 -15.13 -10.66
N THR A 263 -4.78 -15.34 -10.00
CA THR A 263 -3.71 -16.19 -10.53
C THR A 263 -4.24 -17.62 -10.76
N PRO A 264 -4.09 -18.19 -11.98
CA PRO A 264 -4.49 -19.56 -12.26
C PRO A 264 -3.74 -20.56 -11.38
N ALA A 265 -4.40 -21.68 -11.00
CA ALA A 265 -3.81 -22.69 -10.10
C ALA A 265 -2.49 -23.26 -10.62
N VAL A 266 -2.33 -23.42 -11.92
CA VAL A 266 -1.07 -23.88 -12.54
C VAL A 266 0.08 -22.88 -12.34
N GLU A 267 -0.21 -21.60 -12.40
CA GLU A 267 0.79 -20.54 -12.14
C GLU A 267 1.11 -20.45 -10.64
N ALA A 268 0.09 -20.57 -9.78
CA ALA A 268 0.26 -20.64 -8.34
C ALA A 268 1.17 -21.83 -7.95
N ALA A 269 0.98 -22.99 -8.57
CA ALA A 269 1.88 -24.14 -8.39
C ALA A 269 3.33 -23.82 -8.76
N GLY A 270 3.53 -22.99 -9.77
CA GLY A 270 4.86 -22.51 -10.21
C GLY A 270 5.58 -21.63 -9.18
N VAL A 271 4.82 -20.94 -8.32
CA VAL A 271 5.40 -20.15 -7.21
C VAL A 271 6.07 -21.04 -6.16
N ILE A 272 5.57 -22.27 -5.98
CA ILE A 272 6.21 -23.26 -5.11
C ILE A 272 7.47 -23.82 -5.78
N HIS A 273 7.31 -24.36 -6.97
CA HIS A 273 8.40 -24.94 -7.75
C HIS A 273 8.00 -25.16 -9.21
N THR A 274 8.94 -24.93 -10.14
CA THR A 274 8.67 -25.08 -11.59
C THR A 274 8.29 -26.51 -11.98
N ASP A 275 8.77 -27.54 -11.27
CA ASP A 275 8.41 -28.93 -11.56
C ASP A 275 6.97 -29.25 -11.15
N ILE A 276 6.45 -28.62 -10.08
CA ILE A 276 5.04 -28.74 -9.68
C ILE A 276 4.15 -28.09 -10.75
N GLN A 277 4.56 -26.93 -11.29
CA GLN A 277 3.86 -26.29 -12.41
C GLN A 277 3.80 -27.18 -13.64
N LYS A 278 4.96 -27.78 -14.03
CA LYS A 278 5.03 -28.67 -15.21
C LYS A 278 4.25 -29.97 -15.03
N GLY A 279 4.21 -30.50 -13.80
CA GLY A 279 3.48 -31.71 -13.45
C GLY A 279 2.01 -31.48 -13.09
N PHE A 280 1.51 -30.22 -13.15
CA PHE A 280 0.16 -29.87 -12.75
C PHE A 280 -0.88 -30.49 -13.71
N ILE A 281 -1.80 -31.27 -13.16
CA ILE A 281 -2.86 -31.94 -13.94
C ILE A 281 -4.20 -31.23 -13.69
N ARG A 282 -4.56 -31.05 -12.41
CA ARG A 282 -5.81 -30.40 -11.98
C ARG A 282 -5.73 -30.00 -10.50
N ALA A 283 -6.55 -29.06 -10.09
CA ALA A 283 -6.85 -28.70 -8.70
C ALA A 283 -8.32 -28.95 -8.40
#